data_15fc0a47930c02b0f7ac21765d31827e
#
_entry.id   15fc0a47930c02b0f7ac21765d31827e
#
_cell.length_a   1.000
_cell.length_b   1.000
_cell.length_c   1.000
_cell.angle_alpha   90.00
_cell.angle_beta   90.00
_cell.angle_gamma   90.00
#
_symmetry.space_group_name_H-M   'P 1'
#
loop_
_entity.id
_entity.type
_entity.pdbx_description
1 polymer ?
#
loop_
_entity_poly.entity_id
_entity_poly.type
_entity_poly.pdbx_seq_one_letter_code
_entity_poly.pdbx_strand_id
1 'polypeptide(L)'
;VADQQSQTRVTIRDIAQRAGVSKGAVSYALNGRPGVSEETRERILRIAQELGWYPNRAARALSAARADACGLVMARPANTLALEPFYMEFIAGAESELAARSMALTIQLVRDTRDEIEVYRRWWGERRVDGVLMVDLRVEDPRVEELARIGLPTVVVGGPVPGGVLPAVWHDEQSVVVEAVRYLAALGHERIAHVAGVGDFVHTMQRTGAFRSAMEELGLRPEIATTDYTPESGARATRRLLSSPTPPTAIIFDSDLLAVTGLGVAQQMGFVVPDDVSIVGWDDSLISQVVHPPLTAITRDITAYGITATRHLLAVIDEGVTGDVETARGELTPRGSTARLRSAAPAARGTRQR
;
A
#
# COMPACT_ATOMS: atom_id res chain seq x y z
N VAL A 1 44.89 -6.40 19.61
CA VAL A 1 43.84 -6.86 20.53
C VAL A 1 43.20 -5.61 21.09
N ALA A 2 42.11 -5.14 20.46
CA ALA A 2 41.37 -3.97 20.94
C ALA A 2 40.34 -4.47 21.95
N ASP A 3 40.42 -3.92 23.13
CA ASP A 3 39.56 -4.14 24.29
C ASP A 3 38.11 -3.75 23.92
N GLN A 4 37.25 -4.73 23.66
CA GLN A 4 35.81 -4.53 23.52
C GLN A 4 35.26 -4.28 24.93
N GLN A 5 35.28 -3.03 25.39
CA GLN A 5 34.46 -2.59 26.51
C GLN A 5 32.99 -2.82 26.14
N SER A 6 32.39 -3.88 26.65
CA SER A 6 30.94 -4.08 26.63
C SER A 6 30.31 -2.87 27.29
N GLN A 7 29.72 -1.98 26.52
CA GLN A 7 28.93 -0.86 27.06
C GLN A 7 27.76 -1.47 27.84
N THR A 8 27.91 -1.52 29.14
CA THR A 8 26.90 -2.03 30.05
C THR A 8 25.68 -1.10 29.95
N ARG A 9 24.58 -1.59 29.45
CA ARG A 9 23.33 -0.82 29.28
C ARG A 9 22.89 -0.26 30.62
N VAL A 10 22.66 1.05 30.72
CA VAL A 10 22.19 1.74 31.94
C VAL A 10 20.88 1.12 32.40
N THR A 11 20.78 0.83 33.70
CA THR A 11 19.65 0.17 34.34
C THR A 11 18.91 1.10 35.31
N ILE A 12 17.69 0.72 35.71
CA ILE A 12 16.93 1.41 36.76
C ILE A 12 17.74 1.50 38.06
N ARG A 13 18.67 0.55 38.30
CA ARG A 13 19.54 0.55 39.48
C ARG A 13 20.54 1.71 39.44
N ASP A 14 21.08 2.01 38.29
CA ASP A 14 22.08 3.08 38.13
C ASP A 14 21.40 4.44 38.26
N ILE A 15 20.17 4.61 37.77
CA ILE A 15 19.37 5.81 38.00
C ILE A 15 19.05 5.97 39.50
N ALA A 16 18.60 4.89 40.17
CA ALA A 16 18.26 4.91 41.59
C ALA A 16 19.46 5.32 42.45
N GLN A 17 20.64 4.77 42.16
CA GLN A 17 21.87 5.10 42.86
C GLN A 17 22.25 6.58 42.63
N ARG A 18 22.14 7.09 41.40
CA ARG A 18 22.54 8.48 41.12
C ARG A 18 21.50 9.49 41.60
N ALA A 19 20.22 9.12 41.66
CA ALA A 19 19.14 9.95 42.17
C ALA A 19 19.00 9.90 43.73
N GLY A 20 19.67 8.96 44.38
CA GLY A 20 19.57 8.78 45.82
C GLY A 20 18.19 8.29 46.31
N VAL A 21 17.51 7.47 45.51
CA VAL A 21 16.16 6.96 45.77
C VAL A 21 16.07 5.45 45.60
N SER A 22 14.95 4.84 46.01
CA SER A 22 14.73 3.41 45.78
C SER A 22 14.43 3.09 44.32
N LYS A 23 14.69 1.84 43.87
CA LYS A 23 14.29 1.36 42.57
C LYS A 23 12.77 1.49 42.32
N GLY A 24 11.96 1.32 43.37
CA GLY A 24 10.51 1.50 43.30
C GLY A 24 10.13 2.95 42.99
N ALA A 25 10.79 3.93 43.64
CA ALA A 25 10.57 5.35 43.37
C ALA A 25 10.95 5.72 41.91
N VAL A 26 12.07 5.19 41.41
CA VAL A 26 12.45 5.36 40.00
C VAL A 26 11.40 4.75 39.06
N SER A 27 10.93 3.55 39.33
CA SER A 27 9.89 2.89 38.58
C SER A 27 8.58 3.69 38.54
N TYR A 28 8.17 4.25 39.70
CA TYR A 28 6.97 5.08 39.80
C TYR A 28 7.11 6.39 39.02
N ALA A 29 8.27 7.06 39.16
CA ALA A 29 8.56 8.29 38.43
C ALA A 29 8.54 8.09 36.94
N LEU A 30 9.24 7.06 36.41
CA LEU A 30 9.34 6.74 34.99
C LEU A 30 8.02 6.28 34.36
N ASN A 31 7.10 5.68 35.14
CA ASN A 31 5.81 5.21 34.71
C ASN A 31 4.64 6.17 35.02
N GLY A 32 4.93 7.38 35.51
CA GLY A 32 3.89 8.36 35.81
C GLY A 32 2.97 7.99 36.98
N ARG A 33 3.34 6.99 37.82
CA ARG A 33 2.51 6.51 38.91
C ARG A 33 2.57 7.47 40.12
N PRO A 34 1.48 7.60 40.90
CA PRO A 34 1.49 8.37 42.17
C PRO A 34 2.40 7.70 43.21
N GLY A 35 2.95 8.50 44.15
CA GLY A 35 3.82 8.00 45.21
C GLY A 35 5.24 8.57 45.18
N VAL A 36 5.51 9.52 44.29
CA VAL A 36 6.76 10.30 44.22
C VAL A 36 6.39 11.77 44.06
N SER A 37 7.05 12.68 44.81
CA SER A 37 6.84 14.13 44.64
C SER A 37 7.29 14.60 43.26
N GLU A 38 6.69 15.68 42.75
CA GLU A 38 7.00 16.21 41.42
C GLU A 38 8.49 16.59 41.30
N GLU A 39 9.05 17.24 42.32
CA GLU A 39 10.49 17.56 42.34
C GLU A 39 11.39 16.31 42.23
N THR A 40 11.02 15.23 42.94
CA THR A 40 11.76 13.96 42.85
C THR A 40 11.57 13.29 41.47
N ARG A 41 10.37 13.39 40.89
CA ARG A 41 10.07 12.89 39.54
C ARG A 41 10.92 13.59 38.48
N GLU A 42 10.93 14.92 38.47
CA GLU A 42 11.75 15.72 37.56
C GLU A 42 13.24 15.39 37.66
N ARG A 43 13.75 15.26 38.92
CA ARG A 43 15.14 14.87 39.16
C ARG A 43 15.46 13.50 38.59
N ILE A 44 14.58 12.50 38.77
CA ILE A 44 14.76 11.15 38.23
C ILE A 44 14.74 11.18 36.69
N LEU A 45 13.79 11.89 36.05
CA LEU A 45 13.68 11.99 34.61
C LEU A 45 14.91 12.64 33.99
N ARG A 46 15.42 13.71 34.60
CA ARG A 46 16.65 14.38 34.17
C ARG A 46 17.87 13.45 34.23
N ILE A 47 18.03 12.73 35.34
CA ILE A 47 19.15 11.77 35.51
C ILE A 47 19.03 10.62 34.52
N ALA A 48 17.83 10.13 34.24
CA ALA A 48 17.62 9.12 33.22
C ALA A 48 18.06 9.61 31.84
N GLN A 49 17.70 10.84 31.48
CA GLN A 49 18.10 11.49 30.22
C GLN A 49 19.63 11.70 30.14
N GLU A 50 20.27 12.22 31.21
CA GLU A 50 21.72 12.39 31.27
C GLU A 50 22.51 11.08 31.12
N LEU A 51 21.96 9.99 31.61
CA LEU A 51 22.54 8.64 31.52
C LEU A 51 22.22 7.96 30.16
N GLY A 52 21.43 8.59 29.29
CA GLY A 52 20.97 7.97 28.06
C GLY A 52 20.11 6.74 28.29
N TRP A 53 19.40 6.68 29.45
CA TRP A 53 18.52 5.56 29.75
C TRP A 53 17.19 5.70 29.00
N TYR A 54 16.81 4.63 28.32
CA TYR A 54 15.49 4.51 27.71
C TYR A 54 14.75 3.31 28.33
N PRO A 55 13.44 3.42 28.56
CA PRO A 55 12.63 2.32 29.04
C PRO A 55 12.80 1.08 28.15
N ASN A 56 13.06 -0.07 28.76
CA ASN A 56 13.06 -1.32 28.00
C ASN A 56 11.64 -1.63 27.50
N ARG A 57 11.44 -1.66 26.19
CA ARG A 57 10.14 -1.96 25.57
C ARG A 57 9.56 -3.28 26.07
N ALA A 58 10.40 -4.34 26.24
CA ALA A 58 9.95 -5.62 26.77
C ALA A 58 9.43 -5.52 28.22
N ALA A 59 10.05 -4.66 29.06
CA ALA A 59 9.60 -4.44 30.43
C ALA A 59 8.30 -3.61 30.48
N ARG A 60 8.11 -2.67 29.55
CA ARG A 60 6.84 -1.93 29.40
C ARG A 60 5.72 -2.83 28.87
N ALA A 61 6.00 -3.62 27.85
CA ALA A 61 5.04 -4.59 27.30
C ALA A 61 4.51 -5.54 28.38
N LEU A 62 5.39 -5.97 29.31
CA LEU A 62 4.97 -6.79 30.46
C LEU A 62 4.08 -6.04 31.47
N SER A 63 4.33 -4.73 31.67
CA SER A 63 3.61 -3.93 32.68
C SER A 63 2.37 -3.23 32.15
N ALA A 64 2.34 -2.86 30.86
CA ALA A 64 1.27 -2.12 30.22
C ALA A 64 0.40 -2.97 29.29
N ALA A 65 0.75 -4.25 29.08
CA ALA A 65 0.14 -5.17 28.11
C ALA A 65 0.11 -4.64 26.67
N ARG A 66 1.04 -3.72 26.29
CA ARG A 66 1.16 -3.10 24.97
C ARG A 66 2.54 -3.31 24.36
N ALA A 67 2.57 -3.58 23.05
CA ALA A 67 3.79 -3.74 22.25
C ALA A 67 4.40 -2.40 21.82
N ASP A 68 3.60 -1.34 21.78
CA ASP A 68 3.89 -0.05 21.16
C ASP A 68 4.33 -0.25 19.68
N ALA A 69 3.67 -1.16 18.98
CA ALA A 69 3.96 -1.49 17.58
C ALA A 69 2.71 -1.94 16.83
N CYS A 70 2.61 -1.54 15.56
CA CYS A 70 1.65 -2.10 14.61
C CYS A 70 2.37 -2.99 13.59
N GLY A 71 1.64 -3.94 13.01
CA GLY A 71 2.17 -4.90 12.06
C GLY A 71 1.67 -4.69 10.63
N LEU A 72 2.51 -5.02 9.66
CA LEU A 72 2.17 -5.14 8.25
C LEU A 72 2.84 -6.40 7.70
N VAL A 73 2.04 -7.39 7.31
CA VAL A 73 2.54 -8.63 6.71
C VAL A 73 2.12 -8.64 5.25
N MET A 74 3.03 -9.01 4.35
CA MET A 74 2.77 -8.99 2.91
C MET A 74 3.28 -10.27 2.26
N ALA A 75 2.37 -10.98 1.55
CA ALA A 75 2.72 -12.14 0.73
C ALA A 75 3.14 -11.68 -0.68
N ARG A 76 4.25 -10.97 -0.76
CA ARG A 76 4.81 -10.44 -2.01
C ARG A 76 6.29 -10.79 -2.13
N PRO A 77 6.79 -11.08 -3.34
CA PRO A 77 8.22 -11.20 -3.58
C PRO A 77 8.94 -9.89 -3.22
N ALA A 78 10.09 -9.99 -2.56
CA ALA A 78 10.84 -8.82 -2.09
C ALA A 78 11.25 -7.87 -3.23
N ASN A 79 11.54 -8.40 -4.43
CA ASN A 79 11.85 -7.61 -5.60
C ASN A 79 10.65 -6.81 -6.13
N THR A 80 9.44 -7.36 -6.05
CA THR A 80 8.21 -6.64 -6.42
C THR A 80 7.94 -5.49 -5.46
N LEU A 81 8.06 -5.74 -4.16
CA LEU A 81 7.88 -4.71 -3.13
C LEU A 81 8.85 -3.52 -3.32
N ALA A 82 10.10 -3.81 -3.68
CA ALA A 82 11.11 -2.77 -3.88
C ALA A 82 10.84 -1.87 -5.11
N LEU A 83 10.06 -2.36 -6.07
CA LEU A 83 9.76 -1.67 -7.32
C LEU A 83 8.37 -1.04 -7.37
N GLU A 84 7.43 -1.47 -6.51
CA GLU A 84 6.06 -0.97 -6.49
C GLU A 84 5.95 0.25 -5.55
N PRO A 85 5.78 1.47 -6.09
CA PRO A 85 5.78 2.71 -5.31
C PRO A 85 4.67 2.77 -4.26
N PHE A 86 3.52 2.18 -4.54
CA PHE A 86 2.37 2.14 -3.64
C PHE A 86 2.76 1.75 -2.21
N TYR A 87 3.53 0.67 -2.04
CA TYR A 87 3.87 0.20 -0.70
C TYR A 87 4.77 1.16 0.06
N MET A 88 5.73 1.79 -0.62
CA MET A 88 6.64 2.73 0.04
C MET A 88 5.95 4.01 0.47
N GLU A 89 5.04 4.53 -0.35
CA GLU A 89 4.22 5.70 -0.02
C GLU A 89 3.23 5.40 1.10
N PHE A 90 2.56 4.23 1.04
CA PHE A 90 1.67 3.76 2.10
C PHE A 90 2.40 3.58 3.44
N ILE A 91 3.57 2.93 3.43
CA ILE A 91 4.42 2.72 4.61
C ILE A 91 4.88 4.07 5.18
N ALA A 92 5.28 5.02 4.34
CA ALA A 92 5.68 6.35 4.79
C ALA A 92 4.54 7.08 5.51
N GLY A 93 3.31 6.98 4.99
CA GLY A 93 2.11 7.52 5.64
C GLY A 93 1.82 6.82 6.97
N ALA A 94 1.85 5.49 6.98
CA ALA A 94 1.62 4.70 8.18
C ALA A 94 2.67 4.99 9.28
N GLU A 95 3.93 5.06 8.91
CA GLU A 95 5.03 5.33 9.82
C GLU A 95 4.95 6.74 10.42
N SER A 96 4.59 7.75 9.63
CA SER A 96 4.45 9.13 10.10
C SER A 96 3.41 9.26 11.23
N GLU A 97 2.29 8.53 11.16
CA GLU A 97 1.26 8.52 12.19
C GLU A 97 1.70 7.73 13.45
N LEU A 98 2.42 6.62 13.27
CA LEU A 98 2.95 5.81 14.37
C LEU A 98 4.10 6.53 15.11
N ALA A 99 5.00 7.17 14.39
CA ALA A 99 6.13 7.92 14.96
C ALA A 99 5.67 9.04 15.88
N ALA A 100 4.56 9.73 15.54
CA ALA A 100 3.96 10.76 16.39
C ALA A 100 3.54 10.22 17.77
N ARG A 101 3.28 8.91 17.88
CA ARG A 101 2.94 8.22 19.12
C ARG A 101 4.09 7.38 19.70
N SER A 102 5.30 7.51 19.15
CA SER A 102 6.47 6.70 19.53
C SER A 102 6.26 5.19 19.36
N MET A 103 5.35 4.80 18.47
CA MET A 103 5.11 3.41 18.07
C MET A 103 5.99 3.01 16.90
N ALA A 104 6.18 1.71 16.70
CA ALA A 104 6.94 1.18 15.57
C ALA A 104 6.03 0.50 14.55
N LEU A 105 6.41 0.54 13.27
CA LEU A 105 5.86 -0.34 12.25
C LEU A 105 6.76 -1.57 12.12
N THR A 106 6.19 -2.76 12.32
CA THR A 106 6.87 -4.04 12.12
C THR A 106 6.41 -4.63 10.79
N ILE A 107 7.35 -4.83 9.86
CA ILE A 107 7.06 -5.36 8.53
C ILE A 107 7.63 -6.77 8.42
N GLN A 108 6.85 -7.70 7.85
CA GLN A 108 7.32 -9.03 7.51
C GLN A 108 6.84 -9.45 6.12
N LEU A 109 7.79 -9.88 5.29
CA LEU A 109 7.49 -10.49 4.00
C LEU A 109 7.38 -12.01 4.16
N VAL A 110 6.41 -12.59 3.49
CA VAL A 110 6.14 -14.02 3.49
C VAL A 110 5.84 -14.51 2.08
N ARG A 111 5.73 -15.83 1.89
CA ARG A 111 5.54 -16.43 0.57
C ARG A 111 4.09 -16.43 0.11
N ASP A 112 3.17 -16.66 1.05
CA ASP A 112 1.76 -16.82 0.76
C ASP A 112 0.86 -16.48 1.96
N THR A 113 -0.45 -16.50 1.76
CA THR A 113 -1.46 -16.20 2.76
C THR A 113 -1.42 -17.12 3.98
N ARG A 114 -0.96 -18.37 3.82
CA ARG A 114 -0.83 -19.31 4.93
C ARG A 114 0.30 -18.88 5.87
N ASP A 115 1.43 -18.49 5.30
CA ASP A 115 2.55 -17.95 6.06
C ASP A 115 2.15 -16.62 6.76
N GLU A 116 1.29 -15.77 6.15
CA GLU A 116 0.76 -14.57 6.81
C GLU A 116 -0.03 -14.91 8.06
N ILE A 117 -0.95 -15.87 7.98
CA ILE A 117 -1.75 -16.33 9.12
C ILE A 117 -0.85 -16.81 10.27
N GLU A 118 0.19 -17.58 9.97
CA GLU A 118 1.13 -18.06 11.00
C GLU A 118 1.91 -16.89 11.66
N VAL A 119 2.23 -15.85 10.89
CA VAL A 119 2.86 -14.63 11.43
C VAL A 119 1.91 -13.89 12.34
N TYR A 120 0.64 -13.70 11.96
CA TYR A 120 -0.36 -13.03 12.79
C TYR A 120 -0.57 -13.77 14.12
N ARG A 121 -0.74 -15.09 14.09
CA ARG A 121 -0.86 -15.93 15.31
C ARG A 121 0.35 -15.74 16.23
N ARG A 122 1.53 -15.84 15.67
CA ARG A 122 2.77 -15.69 16.41
C ARG A 122 2.92 -14.28 17.01
N TRP A 123 2.74 -13.24 16.20
CA TRP A 123 2.88 -11.86 16.68
C TRP A 123 1.88 -11.53 17.79
N TRP A 124 0.65 -11.98 17.66
CA TRP A 124 -0.38 -11.80 18.68
C TRP A 124 -0.06 -12.58 19.95
N GLY A 125 0.28 -13.87 19.83
CA GLY A 125 0.66 -14.71 20.97
C GLY A 125 1.90 -14.23 21.72
N GLU A 126 2.90 -13.73 21.00
CA GLU A 126 4.13 -13.16 21.55
C GLU A 126 3.99 -11.70 21.99
N ARG A 127 2.84 -11.07 21.78
CA ARG A 127 2.58 -9.63 22.01
C ARG A 127 3.61 -8.73 21.31
N ARG A 128 3.88 -9.01 20.04
CA ARG A 128 4.83 -8.23 19.23
C ARG A 128 4.21 -7.00 18.60
N VAL A 129 2.88 -7.00 18.42
CA VAL A 129 2.10 -5.90 17.85
C VAL A 129 0.82 -5.71 18.65
N ASP A 130 0.29 -4.49 18.65
CA ASP A 130 -1.01 -4.14 19.25
C ASP A 130 -2.15 -4.27 18.23
N GLY A 131 -1.84 -4.25 16.94
CA GLY A 131 -2.77 -4.42 15.84
C GLY A 131 -2.02 -4.52 14.51
N VAL A 132 -2.77 -4.80 13.44
CA VAL A 132 -2.21 -4.98 12.09
C VAL A 132 -3.01 -4.23 11.02
N LEU A 133 -2.29 -3.76 10.00
CA LEU A 133 -2.86 -3.35 8.73
C LEU A 133 -2.82 -4.56 7.79
N MET A 134 -3.97 -4.97 7.27
CA MET A 134 -4.10 -6.09 6.34
C MET A 134 -4.30 -5.55 4.93
N VAL A 135 -3.34 -5.70 4.07
CA VAL A 135 -3.37 -5.29 2.66
C VAL A 135 -3.71 -6.47 1.73
N ASP A 136 -3.94 -6.18 0.46
CA ASP A 136 -4.18 -7.21 -0.57
C ASP A 136 -5.34 -8.16 -0.21
N LEU A 137 -6.48 -7.58 0.18
CA LEU A 137 -7.70 -8.36 0.47
C LEU A 137 -8.07 -9.23 -0.72
N ARG A 138 -8.30 -10.53 -0.46
CA ARG A 138 -8.69 -11.53 -1.46
C ARG A 138 -10.18 -11.83 -1.40
N VAL A 139 -10.70 -12.38 -2.47
CA VAL A 139 -12.03 -12.99 -2.47
C VAL A 139 -12.00 -14.22 -1.54
N GLU A 140 -12.98 -14.34 -0.63
CA GLU A 140 -13.04 -15.42 0.38
C GLU A 140 -11.72 -15.55 1.19
N ASP A 141 -11.23 -14.43 1.69
CA ASP A 141 -9.93 -14.33 2.34
C ASP A 141 -9.90 -15.02 3.72
N PRO A 142 -9.15 -16.12 3.89
CA PRO A 142 -9.10 -16.85 5.16
C PRO A 142 -8.44 -16.04 6.31
N ARG A 143 -7.71 -14.97 5.99
CA ARG A 143 -7.11 -14.09 6.99
C ARG A 143 -8.17 -13.33 7.79
N VAL A 144 -9.29 -12.98 7.14
CA VAL A 144 -10.40 -12.24 7.78
C VAL A 144 -10.99 -13.03 8.94
N GLU A 145 -11.35 -14.29 8.70
CA GLU A 145 -11.92 -15.16 9.73
C GLU A 145 -10.90 -15.43 10.85
N GLU A 146 -9.65 -15.66 10.49
CA GLU A 146 -8.62 -15.96 11.47
C GLU A 146 -8.29 -14.76 12.35
N LEU A 147 -8.12 -13.56 11.79
CA LEU A 147 -7.85 -12.33 12.54
C LEU A 147 -8.98 -11.99 13.50
N ALA A 148 -10.23 -12.14 13.05
CA ALA A 148 -11.40 -11.97 13.90
C ALA A 148 -11.43 -13.02 15.03
N ARG A 149 -11.14 -14.30 14.72
CA ARG A 149 -11.14 -15.41 15.68
C ARG A 149 -10.10 -15.23 16.79
N ILE A 150 -8.90 -14.77 16.46
CA ILE A 150 -7.84 -14.55 17.47
C ILE A 150 -8.00 -13.22 18.21
N GLY A 151 -8.89 -12.33 17.75
CA GLY A 151 -9.13 -11.02 18.34
C GLY A 151 -7.96 -10.05 18.18
N LEU A 152 -7.16 -10.18 17.12
CA LEU A 152 -6.09 -9.23 16.81
C LEU A 152 -6.71 -7.98 16.18
N PRO A 153 -6.58 -6.78 16.80
CA PRO A 153 -7.06 -5.54 16.23
C PRO A 153 -6.53 -5.36 14.80
N THR A 154 -7.43 -5.20 13.84
CA THR A 154 -7.09 -5.22 12.42
C THR A 154 -7.87 -4.15 11.67
N VAL A 155 -7.22 -3.46 10.75
CA VAL A 155 -7.87 -2.66 9.70
C VAL A 155 -7.49 -3.24 8.34
N VAL A 156 -8.51 -3.52 7.53
CA VAL A 156 -8.34 -3.98 6.16
C VAL A 156 -8.15 -2.77 5.25
N VAL A 157 -7.13 -2.81 4.39
CA VAL A 157 -6.82 -1.76 3.42
C VAL A 157 -7.25 -2.23 2.03
N GLY A 158 -8.24 -1.56 1.44
CA GLY A 158 -8.65 -1.82 0.07
C GLY A 158 -9.99 -2.54 -0.11
N GLY A 159 -11.01 -2.13 0.59
CA GLY A 159 -12.40 -2.52 0.35
C GLY A 159 -13.13 -2.92 1.61
N PRO A 160 -14.45 -2.70 1.67
CA PRO A 160 -15.25 -3.23 2.77
C PRO A 160 -15.21 -4.75 2.77
N VAL A 161 -15.04 -5.32 3.97
CA VAL A 161 -15.07 -6.77 4.16
C VAL A 161 -16.53 -7.26 4.14
N PRO A 162 -16.89 -8.28 3.33
CA PRO A 162 -18.21 -8.84 3.35
C PRO A 162 -18.66 -9.21 4.77
N GLY A 163 -19.85 -8.75 5.17
CA GLY A 163 -20.39 -8.99 6.50
C GLY A 163 -19.84 -8.09 7.62
N GLY A 164 -18.94 -7.16 7.33
CA GLY A 164 -18.44 -6.18 8.31
C GLY A 164 -17.66 -6.80 9.48
N VAL A 165 -17.02 -7.95 9.27
CA VAL A 165 -16.33 -8.71 10.33
C VAL A 165 -15.10 -7.99 10.84
N LEU A 166 -14.40 -7.26 9.97
CA LEU A 166 -13.26 -6.40 10.29
C LEU A 166 -13.48 -5.00 9.70
N PRO A 167 -13.13 -3.92 10.40
CA PRO A 167 -13.17 -2.58 9.85
C PRO A 167 -12.22 -2.41 8.68
N ALA A 168 -12.61 -1.60 7.70
CA ALA A 168 -11.83 -1.35 6.49
C ALA A 168 -11.63 0.14 6.24
N VAL A 169 -10.53 0.46 5.57
CA VAL A 169 -10.30 1.78 4.94
C VAL A 169 -10.18 1.54 3.45
N TRP A 170 -11.03 2.20 2.68
CA TRP A 170 -11.20 1.95 1.25
C TRP A 170 -11.55 3.21 0.47
N HIS A 171 -11.55 3.14 -0.84
CA HIS A 171 -12.01 4.17 -1.74
C HIS A 171 -12.71 3.54 -2.95
N ASP A 172 -13.51 4.35 -3.65
CA ASP A 172 -14.23 3.89 -4.85
C ASP A 172 -13.27 3.65 -6.02
N GLU A 173 -12.93 2.38 -6.21
CA GLU A 173 -12.10 1.91 -7.33
C GLU A 173 -12.88 1.85 -8.65
N GLN A 174 -14.21 1.69 -8.59
CA GLN A 174 -15.02 1.38 -9.75
C GLN A 174 -15.32 2.63 -10.58
N SER A 175 -15.75 3.72 -9.94
CA SER A 175 -16.10 4.96 -10.65
C SER A 175 -14.94 5.54 -11.43
N VAL A 176 -13.72 5.39 -10.92
CA VAL A 176 -12.51 5.91 -11.54
C VAL A 176 -12.13 5.11 -12.79
N VAL A 177 -12.32 3.77 -12.78
CA VAL A 177 -12.14 2.94 -13.96
C VAL A 177 -13.15 3.33 -15.05
N VAL A 178 -14.42 3.53 -14.68
CA VAL A 178 -15.47 4.00 -15.61
C VAL A 178 -15.07 5.34 -16.22
N GLU A 179 -14.55 6.28 -15.42
CA GLU A 179 -14.07 7.58 -15.88
C GLU A 179 -12.92 7.43 -16.89
N ALA A 180 -11.93 6.57 -16.62
CA ALA A 180 -10.81 6.31 -17.52
C ALA A 180 -11.25 5.70 -18.86
N VAL A 181 -12.19 4.74 -18.84
CA VAL A 181 -12.75 4.15 -20.06
C VAL A 181 -13.51 5.21 -20.88
N ARG A 182 -14.37 6.01 -20.24
CA ARG A 182 -15.13 7.07 -20.92
C ARG A 182 -14.20 8.15 -21.48
N TYR A 183 -13.14 8.51 -20.77
CA TYR A 183 -12.12 9.43 -21.26
C TYR A 183 -11.46 8.92 -22.54
N LEU A 184 -11.01 7.66 -22.55
CA LEU A 184 -10.39 7.06 -23.74
C LEU A 184 -11.40 6.93 -24.91
N ALA A 185 -12.64 6.56 -24.65
CA ALA A 185 -13.71 6.52 -25.66
C ALA A 185 -13.99 7.92 -26.24
N ALA A 186 -13.99 8.98 -25.42
CA ALA A 186 -14.15 10.37 -25.89
C ALA A 186 -12.96 10.83 -26.76
N LEU A 187 -11.79 10.23 -26.61
CA LEU A 187 -10.64 10.40 -27.50
C LEU A 187 -10.74 9.59 -28.80
N GLY A 188 -11.78 8.77 -28.98
CA GLY A 188 -12.05 7.96 -30.15
C GLY A 188 -11.50 6.55 -30.10
N HIS A 189 -11.02 6.08 -28.94
CA HIS A 189 -10.55 4.70 -28.78
C HIS A 189 -11.75 3.75 -28.63
N GLU A 190 -11.83 2.76 -29.53
CA GLU A 190 -12.84 1.69 -29.50
C GLU A 190 -12.24 0.34 -29.05
N ARG A 191 -10.93 0.18 -29.21
CA ARG A 191 -10.19 -1.00 -28.76
C ARG A 191 -9.34 -0.62 -27.56
N ILE A 192 -9.92 -0.78 -26.40
CA ILE A 192 -9.29 -0.49 -25.09
C ILE A 192 -9.02 -1.81 -24.39
N ALA A 193 -7.80 -2.01 -23.92
CA ALA A 193 -7.44 -3.18 -23.10
C ALA A 193 -7.17 -2.77 -21.65
N HIS A 194 -7.33 -3.72 -20.76
CA HIS A 194 -6.98 -3.59 -19.33
C HIS A 194 -5.93 -4.63 -18.97
N VAL A 195 -4.77 -4.18 -18.51
CA VAL A 195 -3.72 -5.02 -17.92
C VAL A 195 -3.89 -4.97 -16.40
N ALA A 196 -4.60 -5.97 -15.90
CA ALA A 196 -5.02 -6.09 -14.53
C ALA A 196 -3.98 -6.80 -13.66
N GLY A 197 -4.05 -6.59 -12.35
CA GLY A 197 -3.24 -7.27 -11.36
C GLY A 197 -3.63 -8.73 -11.10
N VAL A 198 -3.38 -9.19 -9.86
CA VAL A 198 -3.72 -10.56 -9.41
C VAL A 198 -5.23 -10.72 -9.31
N GLY A 199 -5.78 -11.70 -10.02
CA GLY A 199 -7.22 -11.79 -10.28
C GLY A 199 -8.09 -12.09 -9.06
N ASP A 200 -7.55 -12.65 -7.97
CA ASP A 200 -8.26 -12.93 -6.73
C ASP A 200 -8.20 -11.79 -5.70
N PHE A 201 -7.52 -10.69 -6.01
CA PHE A 201 -7.59 -9.49 -5.17
C PHE A 201 -8.90 -8.74 -5.39
N VAL A 202 -9.52 -8.32 -4.30
CA VAL A 202 -10.81 -7.63 -4.33
C VAL A 202 -10.75 -6.36 -5.20
N HIS A 203 -9.72 -5.54 -5.05
CA HIS A 203 -9.54 -4.34 -5.86
C HIS A 203 -9.37 -4.66 -7.37
N THR A 204 -8.61 -5.70 -7.71
CA THR A 204 -8.46 -6.15 -9.12
C THR A 204 -9.80 -6.62 -9.68
N MET A 205 -10.56 -7.39 -8.91
CA MET A 205 -11.90 -7.85 -9.30
C MET A 205 -12.86 -6.68 -9.51
N GLN A 206 -12.86 -5.70 -8.61
CA GLN A 206 -13.69 -4.49 -8.71
C GLN A 206 -13.34 -3.66 -9.95
N ARG A 207 -12.04 -3.39 -10.20
CA ARG A 207 -11.57 -2.66 -11.38
C ARG A 207 -11.91 -3.40 -12.67
N THR A 208 -11.65 -4.70 -12.72
CA THR A 208 -11.94 -5.56 -13.88
C THR A 208 -13.44 -5.61 -14.18
N GLY A 209 -14.27 -5.71 -13.14
CA GLY A 209 -15.73 -5.67 -13.25
C GLY A 209 -16.22 -4.33 -13.82
N ALA A 210 -15.75 -3.22 -13.24
CA ALA A 210 -16.09 -1.87 -13.69
C ALA A 210 -15.63 -1.60 -15.13
N PHE A 211 -14.42 -2.05 -15.49
CA PHE A 211 -13.91 -1.97 -16.86
C PHE A 211 -14.82 -2.71 -17.86
N ARG A 212 -15.19 -3.96 -17.54
CA ARG A 212 -16.07 -4.76 -18.39
C ARG A 212 -17.43 -4.08 -18.57
N SER A 213 -18.06 -3.65 -17.49
CA SER A 213 -19.36 -2.98 -17.55
C SER A 213 -19.29 -1.68 -18.36
N ALA A 214 -18.26 -0.84 -18.16
CA ALA A 214 -18.11 0.40 -18.90
C ALA A 214 -17.89 0.19 -20.41
N MET A 215 -17.12 -0.84 -20.79
CA MET A 215 -16.93 -1.22 -22.21
C MET A 215 -18.25 -1.70 -22.83
N GLU A 216 -19.01 -2.56 -22.13
CA GLU A 216 -20.30 -3.10 -22.57
C GLU A 216 -21.35 -1.98 -22.72
N GLU A 217 -21.42 -1.02 -21.79
CA GLU A 217 -22.30 0.15 -21.89
C GLU A 217 -22.04 0.99 -23.16
N LEU A 218 -20.79 1.04 -23.60
CA LEU A 218 -20.38 1.73 -24.82
C LEU A 218 -20.53 0.86 -26.10
N GLY A 219 -20.99 -0.39 -25.97
CA GLY A 219 -21.07 -1.35 -27.08
C GLY A 219 -19.70 -1.84 -27.56
N LEU A 220 -18.66 -1.70 -26.74
CA LEU A 220 -17.29 -2.08 -27.03
C LEU A 220 -16.96 -3.45 -26.43
N ARG A 221 -15.99 -4.16 -27.04
CA ARG A 221 -15.57 -5.47 -26.54
C ARG A 221 -14.46 -5.29 -25.48
N PRO A 222 -14.66 -5.77 -24.24
CA PRO A 222 -13.61 -5.73 -23.23
C PRO A 222 -12.49 -6.73 -23.53
N GLU A 223 -11.24 -6.28 -23.47
CA GLU A 223 -10.05 -7.12 -23.54
C GLU A 223 -9.23 -6.98 -22.25
N ILE A 224 -9.02 -8.08 -21.53
CA ILE A 224 -8.39 -8.08 -20.20
C ILE A 224 -7.23 -9.08 -20.19
N ALA A 225 -6.09 -8.64 -19.65
CA ALA A 225 -4.92 -9.48 -19.41
C ALA A 225 -4.55 -9.39 -17.93
N THR A 226 -4.58 -10.51 -17.21
CA THR A 226 -4.19 -10.59 -15.81
C THR A 226 -2.67 -10.77 -15.65
N THR A 227 -2.12 -10.20 -14.58
CA THR A 227 -0.70 -10.28 -14.22
C THR A 227 -0.55 -10.62 -12.73
N ASP A 228 0.68 -10.82 -12.28
CA ASP A 228 1.04 -10.95 -10.89
C ASP A 228 1.71 -9.68 -10.31
N TYR A 229 1.51 -8.54 -10.97
CA TYR A 229 2.16 -7.26 -10.71
C TYR A 229 3.68 -7.23 -10.99
N THR A 230 4.30 -8.33 -11.45
CA THR A 230 5.71 -8.28 -11.82
C THR A 230 5.92 -7.58 -13.18
N PRO A 231 7.05 -6.87 -13.37
CA PRO A 231 7.39 -6.29 -14.67
C PRO A 231 7.40 -7.33 -15.80
N GLU A 232 7.87 -8.54 -15.52
CA GLU A 232 7.94 -9.64 -16.49
C GLU A 232 6.55 -10.06 -16.98
N SER A 233 5.58 -10.16 -16.07
CA SER A 233 4.19 -10.50 -16.45
C SER A 233 3.52 -9.37 -17.18
N GLY A 234 3.75 -8.12 -16.78
CA GLY A 234 3.30 -6.91 -17.49
C GLY A 234 3.84 -6.84 -18.90
N ALA A 235 5.15 -7.09 -19.08
CA ALA A 235 5.79 -7.13 -20.37
C ALA A 235 5.20 -8.21 -21.29
N ARG A 236 4.96 -9.42 -20.76
CA ARG A 236 4.31 -10.52 -21.53
C ARG A 236 2.90 -10.17 -21.94
N ALA A 237 2.11 -9.60 -21.01
CA ALA A 237 0.74 -9.17 -21.28
C ALA A 237 0.70 -8.10 -22.38
N THR A 238 1.52 -7.07 -22.28
CA THR A 238 1.60 -5.99 -23.26
C THR A 238 2.04 -6.50 -24.65
N ARG A 239 3.09 -7.35 -24.72
CA ARG A 239 3.49 -7.95 -26.01
C ARG A 239 2.37 -8.75 -26.65
N ARG A 240 1.66 -9.57 -25.87
CA ARG A 240 0.55 -10.36 -26.39
C ARG A 240 -0.56 -9.47 -26.97
N LEU A 241 -0.94 -8.41 -26.25
CA LEU A 241 -1.97 -7.46 -26.70
C LEU A 241 -1.56 -6.75 -28.00
N LEU A 242 -0.34 -6.21 -28.02
CA LEU A 242 0.15 -5.45 -29.18
C LEU A 242 0.54 -6.31 -30.38
N SER A 243 0.74 -7.63 -30.20
CA SER A 243 0.99 -8.58 -31.32
C SER A 243 -0.29 -9.17 -31.90
N SER A 244 -1.47 -8.79 -31.40
CA SER A 244 -2.73 -9.30 -31.93
C SER A 244 -2.99 -8.76 -33.35
N PRO A 245 -3.78 -9.44 -34.18
CA PRO A 245 -4.14 -8.94 -35.55
C PRO A 245 -4.88 -7.59 -35.49
N THR A 246 -5.56 -7.31 -34.41
CA THR A 246 -6.27 -6.04 -34.14
C THR A 246 -5.86 -5.51 -32.77
N PRO A 247 -4.65 -4.92 -32.66
CA PRO A 247 -4.15 -4.51 -31.37
C PRO A 247 -5.00 -3.40 -30.71
N PRO A 248 -5.05 -3.31 -29.37
CA PRO A 248 -5.69 -2.20 -28.70
C PRO A 248 -5.00 -0.89 -29.06
N THR A 249 -5.79 0.18 -29.13
CA THR A 249 -5.30 1.54 -29.33
C THR A 249 -5.15 2.31 -28.03
N ALA A 250 -5.62 1.74 -26.93
CA ALA A 250 -5.39 2.26 -25.57
C ALA A 250 -5.30 1.09 -24.57
N ILE A 251 -4.48 1.26 -23.55
CA ILE A 251 -4.29 0.27 -22.48
C ILE A 251 -4.33 0.97 -21.13
N ILE A 252 -5.18 0.47 -20.22
CA ILE A 252 -5.22 0.86 -18.80
C ILE A 252 -4.46 -0.20 -18.02
N PHE A 253 -3.57 0.21 -17.11
CA PHE A 253 -2.77 -0.67 -16.27
C PHE A 253 -3.15 -0.48 -14.81
N ASP A 254 -3.14 -1.57 -14.03
CA ASP A 254 -3.49 -1.57 -12.59
C ASP A 254 -2.39 -1.05 -11.66
N SER A 255 -1.20 -0.76 -12.17
CA SER A 255 -0.15 -0.05 -11.43
C SER A 255 0.78 0.74 -12.36
N ASP A 256 1.47 1.72 -11.80
CA ASP A 256 2.45 2.51 -12.54
C ASP A 256 3.64 1.66 -13.01
N LEU A 257 4.06 0.68 -12.22
CA LEU A 257 5.13 -0.25 -12.61
C LEU A 257 4.76 -1.05 -13.86
N LEU A 258 3.52 -1.54 -13.93
CA LEU A 258 3.01 -2.23 -15.12
C LEU A 258 2.89 -1.27 -16.31
N ALA A 259 2.44 -0.02 -16.08
CA ALA A 259 2.28 0.98 -17.13
C ALA A 259 3.64 1.42 -17.74
N VAL A 260 4.64 1.67 -16.89
CA VAL A 260 6.01 2.00 -17.33
C VAL A 260 6.65 0.83 -18.07
N THR A 261 6.43 -0.39 -17.59
CA THR A 261 6.87 -1.60 -18.30
C THR A 261 6.19 -1.73 -19.65
N GLY A 262 4.87 -1.50 -19.69
CA GLY A 262 4.07 -1.50 -20.94
C GLY A 262 4.53 -0.44 -21.93
N LEU A 263 4.84 0.77 -21.47
CA LEU A 263 5.42 1.85 -22.26
C LEU A 263 6.74 1.40 -22.92
N GLY A 264 7.67 0.84 -22.12
CA GLY A 264 8.93 0.34 -22.62
C GLY A 264 8.76 -0.78 -23.66
N VAL A 265 7.82 -1.70 -23.45
CA VAL A 265 7.51 -2.77 -24.40
C VAL A 265 6.91 -2.21 -25.70
N ALA A 266 5.96 -1.27 -25.61
CA ALA A 266 5.36 -0.64 -26.80
C ALA A 266 6.44 0.03 -27.65
N GLN A 267 7.33 0.82 -27.04
CA GLN A 267 8.45 1.47 -27.71
C GLN A 267 9.43 0.46 -28.34
N GLN A 268 9.78 -0.63 -27.63
CA GLN A 268 10.63 -1.70 -28.18
C GLN A 268 10.02 -2.41 -29.40
N MET A 269 8.68 -2.50 -29.44
CA MET A 269 7.94 -3.07 -30.57
C MET A 269 7.74 -2.06 -31.73
N GLY A 270 8.19 -0.82 -31.58
CA GLY A 270 8.07 0.23 -32.59
C GLY A 270 6.77 1.02 -32.56
N PHE A 271 5.94 0.85 -31.50
CA PHE A 271 4.76 1.67 -31.30
C PHE A 271 5.14 3.05 -30.75
N VAL A 272 4.55 4.09 -31.29
CA VAL A 272 4.68 5.45 -30.78
C VAL A 272 3.57 5.73 -29.76
N VAL A 273 3.96 6.03 -28.52
CA VAL A 273 3.02 6.46 -27.47
C VAL A 273 3.03 8.00 -27.43
N PRO A 274 1.90 8.67 -27.59
CA PRO A 274 0.52 8.14 -27.61
C PRO A 274 -0.06 7.86 -29.01
N ASP A 275 0.66 8.12 -30.11
CA ASP A 275 0.10 8.19 -31.47
C ASP A 275 -0.46 6.85 -31.96
N ASP A 276 0.18 5.72 -31.63
CA ASP A 276 -0.27 4.37 -32.04
C ASP A 276 -1.03 3.68 -30.91
N VAL A 277 -0.64 3.93 -29.67
CA VAL A 277 -1.29 3.38 -28.47
C VAL A 277 -1.23 4.36 -27.31
N SER A 278 -2.39 4.66 -26.72
CA SER A 278 -2.50 5.45 -25.49
C SER A 278 -2.30 4.57 -24.27
N ILE A 279 -1.65 5.09 -23.23
CA ILE A 279 -1.36 4.37 -21.97
C ILE A 279 -1.89 5.17 -20.78
N VAL A 280 -2.60 4.49 -19.88
CA VAL A 280 -3.07 5.02 -18.59
C VAL A 280 -2.47 4.19 -17.47
N GLY A 281 -1.80 4.85 -16.51
CA GLY A 281 -1.25 4.26 -15.30
C GLY A 281 -2.19 4.36 -14.11
N TRP A 282 -1.70 3.91 -12.94
CA TRP A 282 -2.45 3.87 -11.70
C TRP A 282 -1.56 4.29 -10.52
N ASP A 283 -2.08 5.12 -9.64
CA ASP A 283 -1.46 5.74 -8.46
C ASP A 283 -0.71 7.06 -8.69
N ASP A 284 -0.25 7.35 -9.91
CA ASP A 284 0.45 8.59 -10.27
C ASP A 284 1.74 8.85 -9.47
N SER A 285 2.49 7.79 -9.20
CA SER A 285 3.77 7.86 -8.54
C SER A 285 4.82 8.66 -9.35
N LEU A 286 5.92 9.02 -8.71
CA LEU A 286 6.98 9.80 -9.36
C LEU A 286 7.49 9.16 -10.67
N ILE A 287 7.55 7.82 -10.75
CA ILE A 287 8.04 7.14 -11.94
C ILE A 287 7.13 7.40 -13.15
N SER A 288 5.82 7.47 -12.97
CA SER A 288 4.86 7.74 -14.06
C SER A 288 4.99 9.16 -14.60
N GLN A 289 5.47 10.09 -13.78
CA GLN A 289 5.62 11.50 -14.12
C GLN A 289 6.94 11.81 -14.85
N VAL A 290 8.01 11.03 -14.57
CA VAL A 290 9.36 11.30 -15.12
C VAL A 290 9.68 10.49 -16.38
N VAL A 291 8.90 9.47 -16.74
CA VAL A 291 9.07 8.74 -18.00
C VAL A 291 8.63 9.60 -19.20
N HIS A 292 9.05 9.22 -20.41
CA HIS A 292 8.68 9.95 -21.61
C HIS A 292 7.93 9.07 -22.63
N PRO A 293 6.72 9.50 -23.02
CA PRO A 293 5.92 10.62 -22.50
C PRO A 293 5.49 10.37 -21.04
N PRO A 294 5.27 11.44 -20.23
CA PRO A 294 4.73 11.29 -18.91
C PRO A 294 3.33 10.68 -18.95
N LEU A 295 3.05 9.73 -18.04
CA LEU A 295 1.84 8.93 -18.09
C LEU A 295 0.61 9.73 -17.62
N THR A 296 -0.46 9.63 -18.41
CA THR A 296 -1.82 9.85 -17.90
C THR A 296 -2.07 8.78 -16.85
N ALA A 297 -2.54 9.16 -15.68
CA ALA A 297 -2.70 8.21 -14.57
C ALA A 297 -3.93 8.54 -13.72
N ILE A 298 -4.39 7.54 -12.97
CA ILE A 298 -5.30 7.74 -11.85
C ILE A 298 -4.46 8.22 -10.66
N THR A 299 -4.64 9.48 -10.28
CA THR A 299 -3.91 10.12 -9.19
C THR A 299 -4.61 9.84 -7.86
N ARG A 300 -3.85 9.36 -6.87
CA ARG A 300 -4.31 9.11 -5.50
C ARG A 300 -3.23 9.56 -4.51
N ASP A 301 -3.64 10.08 -3.35
CA ASP A 301 -2.72 10.37 -2.26
C ASP A 301 -2.52 9.10 -1.40
N ILE A 302 -1.56 8.27 -1.78
CA ILE A 302 -1.27 7.00 -1.10
C ILE A 302 -0.68 7.24 0.29
N THR A 303 0.07 8.32 0.49
CA THR A 303 0.59 8.71 1.80
C THR A 303 -0.56 9.05 2.75
N ALA A 304 -1.52 9.88 2.33
CA ALA A 304 -2.71 10.18 3.13
C ALA A 304 -3.58 8.94 3.39
N TYR A 305 -3.60 7.99 2.44
CA TYR A 305 -4.26 6.70 2.61
C TYR A 305 -3.62 5.87 3.74
N GLY A 306 -2.29 5.79 3.78
CA GLY A 306 -1.52 5.15 4.85
C GLY A 306 -1.75 5.80 6.22
N ILE A 307 -1.76 7.14 6.27
CA ILE A 307 -2.09 7.91 7.49
C ILE A 307 -3.49 7.55 7.98
N THR A 308 -4.49 7.58 7.10
CA THR A 308 -5.89 7.31 7.45
C THR A 308 -6.08 5.87 7.93
N ALA A 309 -5.51 4.90 7.25
CA ALA A 309 -5.58 3.49 7.65
C ALA A 309 -4.94 3.26 9.02
N THR A 310 -3.80 3.89 9.29
CA THR A 310 -3.10 3.76 10.56
C THR A 310 -3.85 4.46 11.69
N ARG A 311 -4.37 5.67 11.46
CA ARG A 311 -5.20 6.38 12.43
C ARG A 311 -6.45 5.60 12.79
N HIS A 312 -7.08 4.96 11.81
CA HIS A 312 -8.22 4.10 12.04
C HIS A 312 -7.84 2.84 12.85
N LEU A 313 -6.70 2.21 12.54
CA LEU A 313 -6.20 1.08 13.34
C LEU A 313 -5.94 1.48 14.79
N LEU A 314 -5.38 2.65 15.04
CA LEU A 314 -5.16 3.15 16.39
C LEU A 314 -6.48 3.38 17.14
N ALA A 315 -7.52 3.87 16.46
CA ALA A 315 -8.87 3.98 17.03
C ALA A 315 -9.50 2.61 17.33
N VAL A 316 -9.27 1.61 16.46
CA VAL A 316 -9.67 0.20 16.74
C VAL A 316 -8.97 -0.33 17.99
N ILE A 317 -7.67 -0.07 18.14
CA ILE A 317 -6.86 -0.53 19.30
C ILE A 317 -7.28 0.18 20.58
N ASP A 318 -7.49 1.50 20.54
CA ASP A 318 -7.70 2.33 21.72
C ASP A 318 -9.17 2.37 22.17
N GLU A 319 -10.10 2.38 21.22
CA GLU A 319 -11.53 2.68 21.42
C GLU A 319 -12.46 1.55 20.98
N GLY A 320 -11.95 0.52 20.30
CA GLY A 320 -12.77 -0.59 19.78
C GLY A 320 -13.69 -0.18 18.62
N VAL A 321 -13.29 0.81 17.81
CA VAL A 321 -14.06 1.24 16.64
C VAL A 321 -14.23 0.09 15.65
N THR A 322 -15.42 -0.08 15.06
CA THR A 322 -15.75 -1.20 14.15
C THR A 322 -16.28 -0.75 12.78
N GLY A 323 -16.46 0.55 12.56
CA GLY A 323 -16.98 1.07 11.29
C GLY A 323 -15.91 1.18 10.21
N ASP A 324 -16.34 1.15 8.95
CA ASP A 324 -15.48 1.40 7.80
C ASP A 324 -15.23 2.90 7.58
N VAL A 325 -14.12 3.24 6.94
CA VAL A 325 -13.77 4.59 6.52
C VAL A 325 -13.58 4.62 5.00
N GLU A 326 -14.42 5.38 4.32
CA GLU A 326 -14.23 5.69 2.91
C GLU A 326 -13.34 6.92 2.77
N THR A 327 -12.29 6.81 1.95
CA THR A 327 -11.38 7.91 1.63
C THR A 327 -11.73 8.53 0.27
N ALA A 328 -11.13 9.67 -0.05
CA ALA A 328 -11.30 10.30 -1.34
C ALA A 328 -10.95 9.31 -2.48
N ARG A 329 -11.82 9.27 -3.50
CA ARG A 329 -11.55 8.51 -4.72
C ARG A 329 -10.36 9.10 -5.48
N GLY A 330 -9.74 8.30 -6.34
CA GLY A 330 -8.76 8.79 -7.30
C GLY A 330 -9.38 9.72 -8.36
N GLU A 331 -8.55 10.46 -9.07
CA GLU A 331 -8.94 11.33 -10.17
C GLU A 331 -8.08 11.02 -11.39
N LEU A 332 -8.66 11.07 -12.58
CA LEU A 332 -7.89 10.92 -13.81
C LEU A 332 -7.11 12.21 -14.10
N THR A 333 -5.79 12.10 -14.18
CA THR A 333 -4.88 13.20 -14.54
C THR A 333 -4.30 12.98 -15.94
N PRO A 334 -4.84 13.63 -16.98
CA PRO A 334 -4.32 13.52 -18.34
C PRO A 334 -2.92 14.10 -18.49
N ARG A 335 -2.04 13.38 -19.22
CA ARG A 335 -0.68 13.80 -19.58
C ARG A 335 -0.33 13.39 -21.01
N GLY A 336 0.97 13.24 -21.29
CA GLY A 336 1.49 13.01 -22.64
C GLY A 336 1.31 11.61 -23.22
N SER A 337 0.89 10.62 -22.41
CA SER A 337 0.75 9.23 -22.89
C SER A 337 -0.61 8.88 -23.47
N THR A 338 -1.54 9.84 -23.54
CA THR A 338 -2.85 9.67 -24.19
C THR A 338 -3.11 10.77 -25.20
N ALA A 339 -3.71 10.42 -26.34
CA ALA A 339 -4.08 11.37 -27.38
C ALA A 339 -5.37 10.93 -28.10
N ARG A 340 -5.95 11.82 -28.90
CA ARG A 340 -7.03 11.44 -29.82
C ARG A 340 -6.54 10.40 -30.79
N LEU A 341 -7.32 9.35 -31.01
CA LEU A 341 -7.06 8.38 -32.05
C LEU A 341 -7.03 9.09 -33.40
N ARG A 342 -5.90 9.03 -34.11
CA ARG A 342 -5.80 9.58 -35.42
C ARG A 342 -6.66 8.71 -36.37
N SER A 343 -7.66 9.32 -37.02
CA SER A 343 -8.37 8.68 -38.12
C SER A 343 -7.33 8.26 -39.16
N ALA A 344 -7.29 6.97 -39.49
CA ALA A 344 -6.44 6.51 -40.58
C ALA A 344 -6.74 7.37 -41.82
N ALA A 345 -5.78 8.21 -42.21
CA ALA A 345 -5.91 8.96 -43.46
C ALA A 345 -6.14 7.93 -44.58
N PRO A 346 -7.13 8.10 -45.44
CA PRO A 346 -7.35 7.17 -46.54
C PRO A 346 -6.05 7.06 -47.35
N ALA A 347 -5.52 5.85 -47.45
CA ALA A 347 -4.31 5.56 -48.20
C ALA A 347 -4.42 6.24 -49.57
N ALA A 348 -3.58 7.25 -49.84
CA ALA A 348 -3.52 7.91 -51.13
C ALA A 348 -3.22 6.81 -52.17
N ARG A 349 -4.23 6.40 -52.94
CA ARG A 349 -4.07 5.54 -54.09
C ARG A 349 -3.17 6.29 -55.06
N GLY A 350 -1.88 6.02 -54.98
CA GLY A 350 -0.93 6.48 -55.99
C GLY A 350 -1.31 5.88 -57.35
N THR A 351 -2.02 6.63 -58.16
CA THR A 351 -2.16 6.41 -59.58
C THR A 351 -0.78 6.55 -60.20
N ARG A 352 -0.07 5.44 -60.37
CA ARG A 352 1.02 5.36 -61.34
C ARG A 352 0.36 5.49 -62.74
N GLN A 353 0.37 6.69 -63.29
CA GLN A 353 0.22 6.85 -64.77
C GLN A 353 1.55 6.44 -65.43
N ARG A 354 1.39 5.67 -66.48
CA ARG A 354 2.44 5.16 -67.36
C ARG A 354 3.18 6.28 -68.10
#